data_f551981c4ca7c3b2ba8e18e63e8b0267
#
_entry.id   f551981c4ca7c3b2ba8e18e63e8b0267
#
_cell.length_a   1.000
_cell.length_b   1.000
_cell.length_c   1.000
_cell.angle_alpha   90.00
_cell.angle_beta   90.00
_cell.angle_gamma   90.00
#
_symmetry.space_group_name_H-M   'P 1'
#
loop_
_entity.id
_entity.type
_entity.pdbx_description
1 polymer ?
#
loop_
_entity_poly.entity_id
_entity_poly.type
_entity_poly.pdbx_seq_one_letter_code
_entity_poly.pdbx_strand_id
1 'polypeptide(L)'
;MPKTGKSAPGRGLTTLEWVELAKRMLITEGLTGVKVDRLARQAGVTRGGFYYRFESHQALLDALLKHWEATNHRPIVDALSGPGTPAERFQALVRLWLEERDFDPDYDTAIRAWSRVSAKVARAVHKIDDIRIDTLKRLFVDAGYADDEAFIRARITYFHQVGYYAMGVRESAKRRQELSELYYRVLTGFRNGELKGLPAGPELQHGIPGKHRAASHRARGRGRS
;
A
#
# COMPACT_ATOMS: atom_id res chain seq x y z
N MET A 1 -3.94 11.78 -19.65
CA MET A 1 -4.59 10.46 -19.80
C MET A 1 -3.61 9.52 -20.46
N PRO A 2 -3.05 8.51 -19.77
CA PRO A 2 -2.25 7.51 -20.44
C PRO A 2 -3.17 6.60 -21.24
N LYS A 3 -2.87 6.43 -22.51
CA LYS A 3 -3.58 5.55 -23.44
C LYS A 3 -3.45 4.11 -22.95
N THR A 4 -4.59 3.49 -22.60
CA THR A 4 -4.70 2.04 -22.40
C THR A 4 -4.22 1.36 -23.69
N GLY A 5 -3.06 0.72 -23.63
CA GLY A 5 -2.53 -0.08 -24.72
C GLY A 5 -3.52 -1.19 -25.04
N LYS A 6 -4.18 -1.08 -26.20
CA LYS A 6 -4.94 -2.18 -26.78
C LYS A 6 -3.94 -3.32 -27.05
N SER A 7 -4.12 -4.44 -26.36
CA SER A 7 -3.42 -5.68 -26.68
C SER A 7 -3.67 -6.04 -28.15
N ALA A 8 -2.61 -6.37 -28.87
CA ALA A 8 -2.70 -6.82 -30.25
C ALA A 8 -3.64 -8.04 -30.35
N PRO A 9 -4.50 -8.15 -31.39
CA PRO A 9 -5.41 -9.27 -31.53
C PRO A 9 -4.61 -10.55 -31.75
N GLY A 10 -4.70 -11.53 -30.82
CA GLY A 10 -4.15 -12.89 -30.97
C GLY A 10 -3.21 -13.37 -29.86
N ARG A 11 -2.70 -12.52 -28.97
CA ARG A 11 -1.85 -12.95 -27.88
C ARG A 11 -2.66 -13.05 -26.57
N GLY A 12 -2.88 -14.26 -26.07
CA GLY A 12 -3.47 -14.46 -24.73
C GLY A 12 -2.64 -13.81 -23.64
N LEU A 13 -3.27 -13.38 -22.53
CA LEU A 13 -2.59 -12.77 -21.41
C LEU A 13 -1.54 -13.73 -20.81
N THR A 14 -0.41 -13.17 -20.39
CA THR A 14 0.58 -13.84 -19.58
C THR A 14 0.08 -14.06 -18.14
N THR A 15 0.71 -14.93 -17.38
CA THR A 15 0.41 -15.12 -15.95
C THR A 15 0.48 -13.81 -15.16
N LEU A 16 1.52 -12.98 -15.42
CA LEU A 16 1.68 -11.70 -14.74
C LEU A 16 0.56 -10.71 -15.11
N GLU A 17 0.17 -10.63 -16.37
CA GLU A 17 -0.94 -9.76 -16.79
C GLU A 17 -2.28 -10.14 -16.13
N TRP A 18 -2.52 -11.44 -15.93
CA TRP A 18 -3.68 -11.92 -15.16
C TRP A 18 -3.61 -11.51 -13.69
N VAL A 19 -2.43 -11.65 -13.07
CA VAL A 19 -2.21 -11.26 -11.67
C VAL A 19 -2.38 -9.75 -11.50
N GLU A 20 -1.83 -8.94 -12.40
CA GLU A 20 -1.99 -7.48 -12.37
C GLU A 20 -3.45 -7.04 -12.57
N LEU A 21 -4.19 -7.74 -13.42
CA LEU A 21 -5.62 -7.50 -13.60
C LEU A 21 -6.39 -7.86 -12.31
N ALA A 22 -6.09 -9.02 -11.70
CA ALA A 22 -6.69 -9.46 -10.46
C ALA A 22 -6.34 -8.50 -9.30
N LYS A 23 -5.10 -8.00 -9.22
CA LYS A 23 -4.67 -6.96 -8.27
C LYS A 23 -5.55 -5.72 -8.39
N ARG A 24 -5.71 -5.17 -9.59
CA ARG A 24 -6.57 -3.99 -9.81
C ARG A 24 -8.00 -4.23 -9.35
N MET A 25 -8.57 -5.39 -9.67
CA MET A 25 -9.93 -5.74 -9.23
C MET A 25 -10.02 -5.94 -7.71
N LEU A 26 -9.00 -6.53 -7.10
CA LEU A 26 -8.95 -6.68 -5.64
C LEU A 26 -8.93 -5.31 -4.94
N ILE A 27 -8.15 -4.36 -5.45
CA ILE A 27 -8.06 -3.00 -4.91
C ILE A 27 -9.39 -2.25 -5.07
N THR A 28 -10.00 -2.31 -6.25
CA THR A 28 -11.18 -1.48 -6.58
C THR A 28 -12.51 -2.07 -6.12
N GLU A 29 -12.63 -3.39 -6.07
CA GLU A 29 -13.90 -4.09 -5.86
C GLU A 29 -13.83 -5.13 -4.73
N GLY A 30 -12.68 -5.28 -4.11
CA GLY A 30 -12.42 -6.31 -3.10
C GLY A 30 -12.40 -7.73 -3.68
N LEU A 31 -12.30 -8.72 -2.78
CA LEU A 31 -12.19 -10.13 -3.17
C LEU A 31 -13.40 -10.63 -4.01
N THR A 32 -14.59 -10.11 -3.75
CA THR A 32 -15.81 -10.48 -4.48
C THR A 32 -15.79 -10.05 -5.95
N GLY A 33 -14.97 -9.07 -6.28
CA GLY A 33 -14.70 -8.60 -7.65
C GLY A 33 -13.81 -9.56 -8.44
N VAL A 34 -12.89 -10.26 -7.78
CA VAL A 34 -11.90 -11.14 -8.41
C VAL A 34 -12.57 -12.46 -8.82
N LYS A 35 -13.30 -12.44 -9.94
CA LYS A 35 -14.00 -13.61 -10.51
C LYS A 35 -13.52 -13.87 -11.92
N VAL A 36 -13.32 -15.14 -12.29
CA VAL A 36 -12.80 -15.54 -13.61
C VAL A 36 -13.58 -14.91 -14.76
N ASP A 37 -14.93 -14.92 -14.70
CA ASP A 37 -15.77 -14.36 -15.76
C ASP A 37 -15.60 -12.83 -15.90
N ARG A 38 -15.43 -12.13 -14.77
CA ARG A 38 -15.23 -10.69 -14.76
C ARG A 38 -13.85 -10.32 -15.28
N LEU A 39 -12.83 -11.06 -14.85
CA LEU A 39 -11.46 -10.91 -15.31
C LEU A 39 -11.36 -11.15 -16.82
N ALA A 40 -11.94 -12.27 -17.33
CA ALA A 40 -11.92 -12.60 -18.74
C ALA A 40 -12.63 -11.53 -19.58
N ARG A 41 -13.79 -11.03 -19.12
CA ARG A 41 -14.53 -9.93 -19.77
C ARG A 41 -13.72 -8.64 -19.81
N GLN A 42 -13.10 -8.26 -18.70
CA GLN A 42 -12.28 -7.03 -18.62
C GLN A 42 -11.01 -7.12 -19.46
N ALA A 43 -10.46 -8.32 -19.60
CA ALA A 43 -9.31 -8.59 -20.45
C ALA A 43 -9.67 -8.71 -21.95
N GLY A 44 -10.96 -8.79 -22.31
CA GLY A 44 -11.39 -9.02 -23.68
C GLY A 44 -11.03 -10.41 -24.22
N VAL A 45 -10.94 -11.42 -23.33
CA VAL A 45 -10.59 -12.80 -23.68
C VAL A 45 -11.65 -13.78 -23.19
N THR A 46 -11.58 -15.03 -23.66
CA THR A 46 -12.48 -16.10 -23.22
C THR A 46 -12.06 -16.70 -21.88
N ARG A 47 -12.98 -17.38 -21.18
CA ARG A 47 -12.64 -18.20 -19.99
C ARG A 47 -11.57 -19.26 -20.27
N GLY A 48 -11.55 -19.82 -21.48
CA GLY A 48 -10.52 -20.77 -21.90
C GLY A 48 -9.12 -20.18 -21.84
N GLY A 49 -8.96 -18.89 -22.18
CA GLY A 49 -7.71 -18.16 -22.04
C GLY A 49 -7.20 -18.06 -20.58
N PHE A 50 -8.11 -17.98 -19.62
CA PHE A 50 -7.76 -18.07 -18.19
C PHE A 50 -7.27 -19.46 -17.81
N TYR A 51 -8.05 -20.52 -18.14
CA TYR A 51 -7.72 -21.92 -17.78
C TYR A 51 -6.49 -22.46 -18.50
N TYR A 52 -6.07 -21.81 -19.57
CA TYR A 52 -4.78 -22.11 -20.19
C TYR A 52 -3.58 -21.68 -19.30
N ARG A 53 -3.77 -20.69 -18.39
CA ARG A 53 -2.72 -20.16 -17.53
C ARG A 53 -2.84 -20.62 -16.08
N PHE A 54 -4.05 -20.80 -15.58
CA PHE A 54 -4.32 -21.17 -14.20
C PHE A 54 -5.24 -22.38 -14.14
N GLU A 55 -4.82 -23.39 -13.40
CA GLU A 55 -5.62 -24.61 -13.20
C GLU A 55 -6.96 -24.33 -12.51
N SER A 56 -7.02 -23.29 -11.68
CA SER A 56 -8.20 -22.91 -10.91
C SER A 56 -8.21 -21.43 -10.55
N HIS A 57 -9.37 -20.92 -10.13
CA HIS A 57 -9.48 -19.62 -9.52
C HIS A 57 -8.59 -19.49 -8.27
N GLN A 58 -8.47 -20.56 -7.47
CA GLN A 58 -7.60 -20.59 -6.29
C GLN A 58 -6.11 -20.41 -6.66
N ALA A 59 -5.66 -21.01 -7.77
CA ALA A 59 -4.31 -20.85 -8.25
C ALA A 59 -3.99 -19.38 -8.61
N LEU A 60 -4.94 -18.63 -9.16
CA LEU A 60 -4.80 -17.19 -9.37
C LEU A 60 -4.71 -16.44 -8.03
N LEU A 61 -5.57 -16.75 -7.06
CA LEU A 61 -5.54 -16.11 -5.74
C LEU A 61 -4.21 -16.39 -5.02
N ASP A 62 -3.68 -17.58 -5.15
CA ASP A 62 -2.36 -17.95 -4.59
C ASP A 62 -1.22 -17.18 -5.28
N ALA A 63 -1.30 -17.03 -6.60
CA ALA A 63 -0.35 -16.23 -7.36
C ALA A 63 -0.45 -14.74 -6.99
N LEU A 64 -1.64 -14.24 -6.75
CA LEU A 64 -1.88 -12.87 -6.30
C LEU A 64 -1.26 -12.61 -4.92
N LEU A 65 -1.46 -13.52 -3.96
CA LEU A 65 -0.85 -13.42 -2.64
C LEU A 65 0.69 -13.45 -2.73
N LYS A 66 1.24 -14.37 -3.52
CA LYS A 66 2.69 -14.47 -3.75
C LYS A 66 3.25 -13.20 -4.43
N HIS A 67 2.50 -12.62 -5.34
CA HIS A 67 2.86 -11.35 -5.98
C HIS A 67 2.95 -10.20 -4.96
N TRP A 68 1.98 -10.09 -4.06
CA TRP A 68 2.03 -9.12 -2.95
C TRP A 68 3.25 -9.33 -2.05
N GLU A 69 3.58 -10.57 -1.69
CA GLU A 69 4.78 -10.87 -0.93
C GLU A 69 6.05 -10.37 -1.65
N ALA A 70 6.13 -10.55 -2.96
CA ALA A 70 7.28 -10.12 -3.74
C ALA A 70 7.37 -8.60 -3.92
N THR A 71 6.25 -7.93 -4.15
CA THR A 71 6.23 -6.50 -4.54
C THR A 71 6.01 -5.54 -3.38
N ASN A 72 5.34 -5.97 -2.30
CA ASN A 72 5.03 -5.09 -1.17
C ASN A 72 5.83 -5.41 0.10
N HIS A 73 6.22 -6.67 0.31
CA HIS A 73 6.98 -7.03 1.50
C HIS A 73 8.48 -6.90 1.28
N ARG A 74 8.99 -7.49 0.20
CA ARG A 74 10.43 -7.56 -0.06
C ARG A 74 11.11 -6.19 -0.11
N PRO A 75 10.58 -5.16 -0.79
CA PRO A 75 11.19 -3.84 -0.80
C PRO A 75 11.36 -3.20 0.59
N ILE A 76 10.43 -3.47 1.52
CA ILE A 76 10.54 -2.98 2.91
C ILE A 76 11.72 -3.63 3.62
N VAL A 77 11.86 -4.96 3.49
CA VAL A 77 12.97 -5.70 4.13
C VAL A 77 14.31 -5.29 3.50
N ASP A 78 14.35 -5.16 2.18
CA ASP A 78 15.56 -4.76 1.47
C ASP A 78 16.01 -3.33 1.86
N ALA A 79 15.08 -2.39 2.01
CA ALA A 79 15.37 -1.04 2.50
C ALA A 79 15.95 -1.05 3.92
N LEU A 80 15.37 -1.86 4.81
CA LEU A 80 15.78 -1.94 6.22
C LEU A 80 17.06 -2.73 6.45
N SER A 81 17.38 -3.68 5.58
CA SER A 81 18.54 -4.59 5.70
C SER A 81 19.69 -4.24 4.75
N GLY A 82 19.52 -3.19 3.93
CA GLY A 82 20.53 -2.73 2.98
C GLY A 82 21.79 -2.18 3.64
N PRO A 83 22.77 -1.80 2.84
CA PRO A 83 24.00 -1.17 3.33
C PRO A 83 23.72 0.21 3.94
N GLY A 84 24.63 0.66 4.80
CA GLY A 84 24.57 1.99 5.42
C GLY A 84 24.27 1.97 6.90
N THR A 85 24.25 3.14 7.49
CA THR A 85 23.92 3.39 8.90
C THR A 85 22.44 3.09 9.15
N PRO A 86 22.03 2.87 10.41
CA PRO A 86 20.60 2.73 10.77
C PRO A 86 19.76 3.91 10.28
N ALA A 87 20.28 5.13 10.33
CA ALA A 87 19.61 6.33 9.84
C ALA A 87 19.38 6.29 8.33
N GLU A 88 20.38 5.91 7.54
CA GLU A 88 20.26 5.79 6.08
C GLU A 88 19.27 4.69 5.67
N ARG A 89 19.28 3.54 6.35
CA ARG A 89 18.33 2.46 6.14
C ARG A 89 16.90 2.87 6.47
N PHE A 90 16.70 3.60 7.57
CA PHE A 90 15.38 4.14 7.90
C PHE A 90 14.91 5.18 6.88
N GLN A 91 15.82 6.03 6.39
CA GLN A 91 15.52 6.97 5.31
C GLN A 91 15.10 6.26 4.01
N ALA A 92 15.75 5.14 3.68
CA ALA A 92 15.36 4.32 2.53
C ALA A 92 13.92 3.79 2.68
N LEU A 93 13.55 3.34 3.88
CA LEU A 93 12.17 2.93 4.19
C LEU A 93 11.19 4.10 4.04
N VAL A 94 11.51 5.27 4.60
CA VAL A 94 10.64 6.47 4.48
C VAL A 94 10.47 6.89 3.03
N ARG A 95 11.54 6.84 2.22
CA ARG A 95 11.47 7.09 0.77
C ARG A 95 10.51 6.14 0.08
N LEU A 96 10.62 4.83 0.37
CA LEU A 96 9.72 3.81 -0.18
C LEU A 96 8.24 4.17 0.08
N TRP A 97 7.93 4.62 1.29
CA TRP A 97 6.56 5.02 1.67
C TRP A 97 6.11 6.37 1.08
N LEU A 98 7.04 7.30 0.83
CA LEU A 98 6.71 8.59 0.23
C LEU A 98 6.55 8.51 -1.29
N GLU A 99 7.41 7.72 -1.95
CA GLU A 99 7.42 7.60 -3.41
C GLU A 99 6.36 6.63 -3.94
N GLU A 100 5.98 5.61 -3.15
CA GLU A 100 4.97 4.60 -3.48
C GLU A 100 5.20 3.93 -4.87
N ARG A 101 6.47 3.82 -5.31
CA ARG A 101 6.83 3.20 -6.60
C ARG A 101 7.00 1.69 -6.47
N ASP A 102 7.76 1.29 -5.44
CA ASP A 102 8.10 -0.11 -5.15
C ASP A 102 7.30 -0.64 -3.95
N PHE A 103 6.28 0.08 -3.53
CA PHE A 103 5.33 -0.27 -2.51
C PHE A 103 3.96 0.31 -2.87
N ASP A 104 2.94 -0.54 -2.89
CA ASP A 104 1.57 -0.16 -3.22
C ASP A 104 0.69 -0.25 -1.96
N PRO A 105 0.36 0.89 -1.32
CA PRO A 105 -0.41 0.90 -0.08
C PRO A 105 -1.85 0.42 -0.26
N ASP A 106 -2.46 0.66 -1.43
CA ASP A 106 -3.82 0.19 -1.72
C ASP A 106 -3.85 -1.33 -1.85
N TYR A 107 -2.78 -1.92 -2.42
CA TYR A 107 -2.65 -3.37 -2.48
C TYR A 107 -2.45 -4.00 -1.10
N ASP A 108 -1.58 -3.41 -0.25
CA ASP A 108 -1.40 -3.88 1.13
C ASP A 108 -2.72 -3.82 1.91
N THR A 109 -3.48 -2.73 1.78
CA THR A 109 -4.80 -2.55 2.40
C THR A 109 -5.81 -3.58 1.89
N ALA A 110 -5.85 -3.84 0.58
CA ALA A 110 -6.76 -4.82 0.00
C ALA A 110 -6.45 -6.26 0.43
N ILE A 111 -5.17 -6.63 0.56
CA ILE A 111 -4.75 -7.92 1.11
C ILE A 111 -5.13 -8.04 2.59
N ARG A 112 -4.99 -6.99 3.40
CA ARG A 112 -5.45 -6.95 4.79
C ARG A 112 -6.96 -7.10 4.92
N ALA A 113 -7.72 -6.49 4.01
CA ALA A 113 -9.17 -6.70 3.97
C ALA A 113 -9.51 -8.16 3.62
N TRP A 114 -8.79 -8.77 2.65
CA TRP A 114 -8.96 -10.18 2.31
C TRP A 114 -8.58 -11.12 3.48
N SER A 115 -7.58 -10.78 4.29
CA SER A 115 -7.17 -11.58 5.44
C SER A 115 -8.28 -11.79 6.47
N ARG A 116 -9.26 -10.88 6.55
CA ARG A 116 -10.39 -10.98 7.48
C ARG A 116 -11.36 -12.13 7.15
N VAL A 117 -11.35 -12.60 5.91
CA VAL A 117 -12.25 -13.66 5.41
C VAL A 117 -11.50 -14.91 4.94
N SER A 118 -10.18 -14.95 5.07
CA SER A 118 -9.34 -16.08 4.65
C SER A 118 -8.25 -16.37 5.69
N ALA A 119 -8.37 -17.49 6.39
CA ALA A 119 -7.37 -17.92 7.38
C ALA A 119 -5.97 -18.14 6.75
N LYS A 120 -5.89 -18.56 5.49
CA LYS A 120 -4.62 -18.69 4.74
C LYS A 120 -3.96 -17.33 4.59
N VAL A 121 -4.70 -16.32 4.12
CA VAL A 121 -4.18 -14.97 3.92
C VAL A 121 -3.86 -14.30 5.25
N ALA A 122 -4.68 -14.52 6.30
CA ALA A 122 -4.40 -14.01 7.64
C ALA A 122 -3.04 -14.51 8.16
N ARG A 123 -2.76 -15.80 8.02
CA ARG A 123 -1.44 -16.35 8.42
C ARG A 123 -0.29 -15.73 7.62
N ALA A 124 -0.47 -15.51 6.32
CA ALA A 124 0.55 -14.87 5.49
C ALA A 124 0.80 -13.42 5.92
N VAL A 125 -0.27 -12.65 6.16
CA VAL A 125 -0.18 -11.26 6.63
C VAL A 125 0.51 -11.20 7.99
N HIS A 126 0.11 -12.01 8.97
CA HIS A 126 0.74 -12.03 10.30
C HIS A 126 2.23 -12.36 10.22
N LYS A 127 2.59 -13.41 9.45
CA LYS A 127 4.00 -13.77 9.25
C LYS A 127 4.82 -12.60 8.67
N ILE A 128 4.25 -11.88 7.71
CA ILE A 128 4.94 -10.74 7.08
C ILE A 128 5.01 -9.56 8.04
N ASP A 129 3.97 -9.29 8.81
CA ASP A 129 3.97 -8.26 9.85
C ASP A 129 5.06 -8.52 10.89
N ASP A 130 5.18 -9.76 11.37
CA ASP A 130 6.23 -10.17 12.31
C ASP A 130 7.64 -9.94 11.72
N ILE A 131 7.88 -10.36 10.46
CA ILE A 131 9.17 -10.16 9.80
C ILE A 131 9.50 -8.67 9.65
N ARG A 132 8.54 -7.84 9.29
CA ARG A 132 8.73 -6.38 9.15
C ARG A 132 9.05 -5.74 10.49
N ILE A 133 8.32 -6.11 11.55
CA ILE A 133 8.55 -5.61 12.92
C ILE A 133 9.93 -6.05 13.42
N ASP A 134 10.30 -7.33 13.25
CA ASP A 134 11.61 -7.83 13.66
C ASP A 134 12.76 -7.16 12.89
N THR A 135 12.56 -6.86 11.62
CA THR A 135 13.57 -6.16 10.81
C THR A 135 13.73 -4.71 11.27
N LEU A 136 12.63 -4.02 11.58
CA LEU A 136 12.66 -2.70 12.20
C LEU A 136 13.31 -2.73 13.59
N LYS A 137 12.99 -3.73 14.41
CA LYS A 137 13.62 -3.92 15.72
C LYS A 137 15.14 -4.04 15.60
N ARG A 138 15.62 -4.86 14.68
CA ARG A 138 17.08 -5.00 14.44
C ARG A 138 17.71 -3.67 14.05
N LEU A 139 17.06 -2.88 13.20
CA LEU A 139 17.55 -1.55 12.85
C LEU A 139 17.71 -0.64 14.09
N PHE A 140 16.73 -0.66 15.01
CA PHE A 140 16.81 0.14 16.23
C PHE A 140 17.87 -0.41 17.22
N VAL A 141 18.08 -1.72 17.29
CA VAL A 141 19.20 -2.31 18.06
C VAL A 141 20.54 -1.87 17.48
N ASP A 142 20.70 -1.91 16.16
CA ASP A 142 21.90 -1.42 15.46
C ASP A 142 22.14 0.08 15.69
N ALA A 143 21.08 0.84 15.93
CA ALA A 143 21.14 2.26 16.30
C ALA A 143 21.49 2.51 17.78
N GLY A 144 21.68 1.45 18.58
CA GLY A 144 22.09 1.53 19.99
C GLY A 144 20.95 1.54 21.00
N TYR A 145 19.70 1.29 20.61
CA TYR A 145 18.58 1.16 21.54
C TYR A 145 18.61 -0.19 22.26
N ALA A 146 18.21 -0.19 23.53
CA ALA A 146 17.99 -1.43 24.29
C ALA A 146 16.88 -2.28 23.62
N ASP A 147 16.93 -3.59 23.81
CA ASP A 147 16.07 -4.57 23.12
C ASP A 147 14.57 -4.25 23.22
N ASP A 148 14.09 -3.96 24.45
CA ASP A 148 12.67 -3.63 24.67
C ASP A 148 12.28 -2.29 24.06
N GLU A 149 13.15 -1.27 24.13
CA GLU A 149 12.91 0.02 23.48
C GLU A 149 12.91 -0.10 21.97
N ALA A 150 13.86 -0.85 21.40
CA ALA A 150 13.92 -1.14 19.98
C ALA A 150 12.64 -1.85 19.49
N PHE A 151 12.13 -2.80 20.25
CA PHE A 151 10.88 -3.50 19.97
C PHE A 151 9.67 -2.54 19.98
N ILE A 152 9.56 -1.70 20.99
CA ILE A 152 8.45 -0.73 21.07
C ILE A 152 8.52 0.28 19.94
N ARG A 153 9.71 0.82 19.62
CA ARG A 153 9.91 1.76 18.50
C ARG A 153 9.55 1.14 17.16
N ALA A 154 9.94 -0.12 16.93
CA ALA A 154 9.59 -0.88 15.73
C ALA A 154 8.06 -1.01 15.56
N ARG A 155 7.37 -1.38 16.63
CA ARG A 155 5.90 -1.52 16.62
C ARG A 155 5.19 -0.19 16.39
N ILE A 156 5.60 0.87 17.10
CA ILE A 156 5.01 2.20 16.91
C ILE A 156 5.18 2.66 15.46
N THR A 157 6.39 2.55 14.91
CA THR A 157 6.68 2.91 13.51
C THR A 157 5.82 2.11 12.54
N TYR A 158 5.76 0.79 12.73
CA TYR A 158 5.01 -0.08 11.84
C TYR A 158 3.50 0.14 11.94
N PHE A 159 2.95 0.21 13.14
CA PHE A 159 1.52 0.41 13.36
C PHE A 159 1.06 1.80 12.91
N HIS A 160 1.90 2.83 13.10
CA HIS A 160 1.63 4.15 12.54
C HIS A 160 1.45 4.08 11.02
N GLN A 161 2.37 3.43 10.30
CA GLN A 161 2.29 3.34 8.84
C GLN A 161 1.08 2.53 8.37
N VAL A 162 0.83 1.36 8.98
CA VAL A 162 -0.36 0.55 8.68
C VAL A 162 -1.65 1.32 8.97
N GLY A 163 -1.71 2.01 10.11
CA GLY A 163 -2.87 2.84 10.49
C GLY A 163 -3.07 4.01 9.54
N TYR A 164 -2.00 4.69 9.12
CA TYR A 164 -2.07 5.81 8.18
C TYR A 164 -2.79 5.41 6.88
N TYR A 165 -2.41 4.28 6.28
CA TYR A 165 -3.06 3.78 5.07
C TYR A 165 -4.47 3.22 5.34
N ALA A 166 -4.64 2.44 6.41
CA ALA A 166 -5.94 1.84 6.75
C ALA A 166 -7.02 2.87 7.08
N MET A 167 -6.63 4.03 7.63
CA MET A 167 -7.53 5.15 7.91
C MET A 167 -7.82 6.00 6.66
N GLY A 168 -7.15 5.74 5.55
CA GLY A 168 -7.30 6.52 4.33
C GLY A 168 -6.91 7.99 4.51
N VAL A 169 -5.90 8.27 5.36
CA VAL A 169 -5.40 9.64 5.58
C VAL A 169 -4.92 10.21 4.26
N ARG A 170 -5.50 11.35 3.88
CA ARG A 170 -5.18 12.04 2.62
C ARG A 170 -4.46 13.33 2.92
N GLU A 171 -3.16 13.32 2.74
CA GLU A 171 -2.32 14.51 2.81
C GLU A 171 -1.70 14.77 1.44
N SER A 172 -1.48 16.05 1.10
CA SER A 172 -0.73 16.38 -0.11
C SER A 172 0.72 15.87 0.01
N ALA A 173 1.36 15.54 -1.10
CA ALA A 173 2.76 15.15 -1.14
C ALA A 173 3.66 16.21 -0.47
N LYS A 174 3.37 17.49 -0.69
CA LYS A 174 4.05 18.61 -0.03
C LYS A 174 3.91 18.53 1.48
N ARG A 175 2.71 18.29 2.04
CA ARG A 175 2.49 18.20 3.47
C ARG A 175 3.17 17.00 4.10
N ARG A 176 3.11 15.85 3.44
CA ARG A 176 3.85 14.63 3.85
C ARG A 176 5.34 14.90 3.91
N GLN A 177 5.89 15.59 2.93
CA GLN A 177 7.31 15.96 2.90
C GLN A 177 7.67 16.95 4.02
N GLU A 178 6.88 18.00 4.24
CA GLU A 178 7.10 18.98 5.31
C GLU A 178 7.10 18.31 6.70
N LEU A 179 6.27 17.30 6.91
CA LEU A 179 6.15 16.58 8.17
C LEU A 179 7.14 15.42 8.32
N SER A 180 7.73 14.94 7.22
CA SER A 180 8.54 13.73 7.20
C SER A 180 9.73 13.78 8.17
N GLU A 181 10.41 14.93 8.28
CA GLU A 181 11.53 15.12 9.21
C GLU A 181 11.06 15.04 10.67
N LEU A 182 9.90 15.63 10.97
CA LEU A 182 9.33 15.58 12.32
C LEU A 182 8.88 14.17 12.68
N TYR A 183 8.17 13.48 11.77
CA TYR A 183 7.81 12.07 11.93
C TYR A 183 9.05 11.20 12.17
N TYR A 184 10.06 11.35 11.33
CA TYR A 184 11.32 10.65 11.49
C TYR A 184 11.88 10.82 12.90
N ARG A 185 12.07 12.05 13.36
CA ARG A 185 12.62 12.36 14.68
C ARG A 185 11.77 11.81 15.81
N VAL A 186 10.45 11.94 15.72
CA VAL A 186 9.52 11.44 16.75
C VAL A 186 9.51 9.91 16.81
N LEU A 187 9.48 9.23 15.66
CA LEU A 187 9.44 7.77 15.59
C LEU A 187 10.78 7.13 15.96
N THR A 188 11.87 7.69 15.48
CA THR A 188 13.20 7.09 15.68
C THR A 188 13.94 7.61 16.91
N GLY A 189 13.68 8.84 17.34
CA GLY A 189 14.49 9.51 18.35
C GLY A 189 15.87 9.96 17.84
N PHE A 190 16.21 9.76 16.56
CA PHE A 190 17.47 10.18 15.99
C PHE A 190 17.57 11.70 15.96
N ARG A 191 18.80 12.25 16.14
CA ARG A 191 19.02 13.70 16.18
C ARG A 191 19.11 14.30 14.78
N ASN A 192 18.77 15.61 14.68
CA ASN A 192 18.89 16.37 13.44
C ASN A 192 20.33 16.36 12.92
N GLY A 193 20.53 16.16 11.63
CA GLY A 193 21.84 16.10 10.94
C GLY A 193 22.05 14.80 10.18
N GLU A 194 21.32 13.76 10.52
CA GLU A 194 21.38 12.45 9.85
C GLU A 194 20.41 12.34 8.63
N LEU A 195 19.53 13.36 8.47
CA LEU A 195 18.57 13.45 7.39
C LEU A 195 19.03 14.45 6.32
N LYS A 196 19.40 13.97 5.15
CA LYS A 196 19.57 14.81 3.96
C LYS A 196 18.60 14.37 2.87
N GLY A 197 17.73 15.29 2.47
CA GLY A 197 17.02 15.24 1.19
C GLY A 197 16.07 14.06 1.00
N LEU A 198 14.98 13.99 1.78
CA LEU A 198 13.85 13.12 1.42
C LEU A 198 13.14 13.70 0.17
N PRO A 199 12.91 12.90 -0.89
CA PRO A 199 12.24 13.37 -2.10
C PRO A 199 10.79 13.75 -1.82
N ALA A 200 10.26 14.67 -2.63
CA ALA A 200 8.82 14.87 -2.71
C ALA A 200 8.16 13.59 -3.21
N GLY A 201 7.18 13.09 -2.46
CA GLY A 201 6.39 11.94 -2.91
C GLY A 201 5.59 12.27 -4.17
N PRO A 202 5.06 11.26 -4.90
CA PRO A 202 4.25 11.48 -6.08
C PRO A 202 3.03 12.36 -5.76
N GLU A 203 2.70 13.30 -6.63
CA GLU A 203 1.46 14.06 -6.52
C GLU A 203 0.27 13.11 -6.63
N LEU A 204 -0.50 13.01 -5.56
CA LEU A 204 -1.75 12.25 -5.58
C LEU A 204 -2.74 12.95 -6.52
N GLN A 205 -2.80 12.49 -7.78
CA GLN A 205 -3.82 12.90 -8.75
C GLN A 205 -5.18 12.30 -8.38
N HIS A 206 -5.76 12.71 -7.25
CA HIS A 206 -7.13 12.36 -6.93
C HIS A 206 -7.90 13.65 -6.71
N GLY A 207 -8.74 13.97 -7.72
CA GLY A 207 -9.67 15.08 -7.69
C GLY A 207 -10.53 15.04 -6.42
N ILE A 208 -10.59 16.14 -5.74
CA ILE A 208 -11.47 16.38 -4.59
C ILE A 208 -12.93 16.22 -5.08
N PRO A 209 -13.72 15.25 -4.60
CA PRO A 209 -15.16 15.27 -4.85
C PRO A 209 -15.74 16.52 -4.18
N GLY A 210 -16.53 17.26 -4.95
CA GLY A 210 -17.01 18.59 -4.64
C GLY A 210 -17.60 18.76 -3.25
N LYS A 211 -17.33 19.92 -2.69
CA LYS A 211 -17.99 20.48 -1.50
C LYS A 211 -19.51 20.42 -1.68
N HIS A 212 -20.18 19.65 -0.83
CA HIS A 212 -21.60 19.79 -0.66
C HIS A 212 -21.89 21.22 -0.17
N ARG A 213 -22.49 22.03 -1.04
CA ARG A 213 -23.08 23.32 -0.71
C ARG A 213 -24.15 23.09 0.36
N ALA A 214 -23.89 23.56 1.56
CA ALA A 214 -24.95 23.68 2.57
C ALA A 214 -26.02 24.63 2.03
N ALA A 215 -27.24 24.11 1.83
CA ALA A 215 -28.37 24.88 1.48
C ALA A 215 -28.78 25.76 2.71
N SER A 216 -28.57 27.06 2.61
CA SER A 216 -29.06 28.03 3.58
C SER A 216 -30.60 28.11 3.47
N HIS A 217 -31.31 27.55 4.44
CA HIS A 217 -32.71 27.80 4.64
C HIS A 217 -32.89 29.25 5.15
N ARG A 218 -33.22 30.17 4.24
CA ARG A 218 -33.79 31.48 4.59
C ARG A 218 -35.25 31.24 4.98
N ALA A 219 -35.52 31.30 6.26
CA ALA A 219 -36.86 31.49 6.79
C ALA A 219 -37.36 32.88 6.36
N ARG A 220 -38.38 32.92 5.49
CA ARG A 220 -39.14 34.13 5.21
C ARG A 220 -40.21 34.27 6.33
N GLY A 221 -40.01 35.22 7.22
CA GLY A 221 -41.05 35.71 8.08
C GLY A 221 -42.13 36.40 7.27
N ARG A 222 -43.36 35.95 7.41
CA ARG A 222 -44.56 36.70 7.02
C ARG A 222 -45.02 37.51 8.21
N GLY A 223 -44.94 38.82 8.09
CA GLY A 223 -45.69 39.73 8.92
C GLY A 223 -47.19 39.71 8.56
N ARG A 224 -48.01 39.83 9.56
CA ARG A 224 -49.38 40.32 9.44
C ARG A 224 -49.60 41.38 10.47
N SER A 225 -50.10 42.47 9.94
CA SER A 225 -50.86 43.53 10.54
C SER A 225 -51.70 43.12 11.73
#